data_31bcc971f6940dafa9304c7c6ff411e6
#
_entry.id   31bcc971f6940dafa9304c7c6ff411e6
#
_cell.length_a   1.000
_cell.length_b   1.000
_cell.length_c   1.000
_cell.angle_alpha   90.00
_cell.angle_beta   90.00
_cell.angle_gamma   90.00
#
_symmetry.space_group_name_H-M   'P 1'
#
loop_
_entity.id
_entity.type
_entity.pdbx_description
1 polymer ?
#
loop_
_entity_poly.entity_id
_entity_poly.type
_entity_poly.pdbx_seq_one_letter_code
_entity_poly.pdbx_strand_id
1 'polypeptide(L)'
;MNRHTNMSTELQKITEQIKSFVKERDWAQFHNAKDLALALSIEAAELNECFLWKTADQGSVEKIQDELADILIYSIIFADKYDFDLKELILKKLDKNKKKYPVDKAKGSAKKYTEF
;
A
#
# COMPACT_ATOMS: atom_id res chain seq x y z
N MET A 1 -0.50 -7.08 27.40
CA MET A 1 0.31 -5.92 27.04
C MET A 1 0.12 -5.57 25.60
N ASN A 2 -0.08 -4.33 25.34
CA ASN A 2 -0.18 -3.86 23.98
C ASN A 2 1.24 -3.63 23.43
N ARG A 3 1.63 -4.38 22.40
CA ARG A 3 2.94 -4.22 21.78
C ARG A 3 3.18 -2.81 21.21
N HIS A 4 2.11 -2.09 20.92
CA HIS A 4 2.18 -0.74 20.35
C HIS A 4 2.55 0.34 21.39
N THR A 5 2.45 0.03 22.68
CA THR A 5 2.75 1.01 23.73
C THR A 5 4.24 1.17 23.98
N ASN A 6 5.03 0.12 23.72
CA ASN A 6 6.45 0.10 24.10
C ASN A 6 7.40 0.40 22.95
N MET A 7 6.96 0.17 21.73
CA MET A 7 7.81 0.37 20.55
C MET A 7 7.00 0.94 19.42
N SER A 8 7.22 2.22 19.18
CA SER A 8 6.69 2.86 18.00
C SER A 8 7.64 2.62 16.85
N THR A 9 7.24 1.78 15.92
CA THR A 9 7.99 1.59 14.68
C THR A 9 7.82 2.81 13.79
N GLU A 10 8.70 2.94 12.79
CA GLU A 10 8.56 4.02 11.80
C GLU A 10 7.20 3.96 11.11
N LEU A 11 6.73 2.75 10.82
CA LEU A 11 5.43 2.54 10.17
C LEU A 11 4.28 3.03 11.08
N GLN A 12 4.36 2.76 12.37
CA GLN A 12 3.36 3.25 13.33
C GLN A 12 3.39 4.77 13.43
N LYS A 13 4.57 5.37 13.44
CA LYS A 13 4.73 6.82 13.49
C LYS A 13 4.12 7.50 12.26
N ILE A 14 4.38 6.96 11.08
CA ILE A 14 3.82 7.46 9.83
C ILE A 14 2.29 7.31 9.86
N THR A 15 1.79 6.17 10.31
CA THR A 15 0.35 5.94 10.44
C THR A 15 -0.30 6.99 11.33
N GLU A 16 0.31 7.31 12.47
CA GLU A 16 -0.22 8.33 13.38
C GLU A 16 -0.22 9.72 12.73
N GLN A 17 0.80 10.05 11.95
CA GLN A 17 0.84 11.32 11.22
C GLN A 17 -0.27 11.40 10.19
N ILE A 18 -0.53 10.32 9.47
CA ILE A 18 -1.62 10.26 8.49
C ILE A 18 -2.98 10.39 9.18
N LYS A 19 -3.16 9.70 10.31
CA LYS A 19 -4.40 9.81 11.09
C LYS A 19 -4.65 11.25 11.56
N SER A 20 -3.61 11.93 12.04
CA SER A 20 -3.71 13.32 12.44
C SER A 20 -4.08 14.23 11.28
N PHE A 21 -3.48 14.01 10.12
CA PHE A 21 -3.79 14.75 8.89
C PHE A 21 -5.28 14.63 8.53
N VAL A 22 -5.80 13.42 8.57
CA VAL A 22 -7.22 13.14 8.28
C VAL A 22 -8.13 13.79 9.31
N LYS A 23 -7.77 13.65 10.59
CA LYS A 23 -8.56 14.18 11.72
C LYS A 23 -8.66 15.71 11.68
N GLU A 24 -7.54 16.38 11.45
CA GLU A 24 -7.49 17.83 11.41
C GLU A 24 -8.41 18.43 10.34
N ARG A 25 -8.69 17.67 9.28
CA ARG A 25 -9.54 18.09 8.16
C ARG A 25 -10.95 17.53 8.25
N ASP A 26 -11.22 16.77 9.29
CA ASP A 26 -12.51 16.11 9.49
C ASP A 26 -12.93 15.24 8.29
N TRP A 27 -11.96 14.59 7.70
CA TRP A 27 -12.18 13.76 6.51
C TRP A 27 -12.64 12.34 6.84
N ALA A 28 -12.45 11.88 8.09
CA ALA A 28 -12.84 10.54 8.49
C ALA A 28 -14.32 10.26 8.22
N GLN A 29 -15.16 11.30 8.29
CA GLN A 29 -16.59 11.18 8.01
C GLN A 29 -16.90 10.70 6.59
N PHE A 30 -15.97 10.90 5.66
CA PHE A 30 -16.14 10.48 4.27
C PHE A 30 -15.49 9.13 3.99
N HIS A 31 -14.72 8.60 4.93
CA HIS A 31 -13.90 7.40 4.74
C HIS A 31 -14.66 6.15 5.15
N ASN A 32 -15.28 5.49 4.19
CA ASN A 32 -15.78 4.13 4.34
C ASN A 32 -14.93 3.21 3.45
N ALA A 33 -15.05 1.89 3.67
CA ALA A 33 -14.20 0.92 2.97
C ALA A 33 -14.34 1.00 1.45
N LYS A 34 -15.58 1.16 0.97
CA LYS A 34 -15.84 1.22 -0.46
C LYS A 34 -15.17 2.44 -1.10
N ASP A 35 -15.35 3.61 -0.50
CA ASP A 35 -14.80 4.86 -1.07
C ASP A 35 -13.29 4.92 -0.93
N LEU A 36 -12.73 4.36 0.14
CA LEU A 36 -11.28 4.27 0.28
C LEU A 36 -10.66 3.32 -0.75
N ALA A 37 -11.30 2.19 -1.02
CA ALA A 37 -10.84 1.26 -2.05
C ALA A 37 -10.90 1.92 -3.42
N LEU A 38 -11.97 2.68 -3.69
CA LEU A 38 -12.10 3.42 -4.93
C LEU A 38 -11.01 4.48 -5.06
N ALA A 39 -10.78 5.27 -4.01
CA ALA A 39 -9.73 6.28 -4.00
C ALA A 39 -8.35 5.65 -4.26
N LEU A 40 -8.07 4.52 -3.62
CA LEU A 40 -6.82 3.79 -3.83
C LEU A 40 -6.65 3.37 -5.31
N SER A 41 -7.72 2.89 -5.94
CA SER A 41 -7.67 2.49 -7.34
C SER A 41 -7.45 3.68 -8.28
N ILE A 42 -8.01 4.84 -7.94
CA ILE A 42 -7.80 6.08 -8.70
C ILE A 42 -6.32 6.50 -8.62
N GLU A 43 -5.73 6.45 -7.42
CA GLU A 43 -4.32 6.79 -7.27
C GLU A 43 -3.42 5.82 -8.04
N ALA A 44 -3.76 4.53 -8.05
CA ALA A 44 -3.05 3.55 -8.86
C ALA A 44 -3.14 3.87 -10.35
N ALA A 45 -4.30 4.32 -10.81
CA ALA A 45 -4.49 4.75 -12.19
C ALA A 45 -3.66 6.01 -12.51
N GLU A 46 -3.55 6.94 -11.55
CA GLU A 46 -2.71 8.13 -11.72
C GLU A 46 -1.23 7.77 -11.84
N LEU A 47 -0.77 6.77 -11.10
CA LEU A 47 0.58 6.24 -11.28
C LEU A 47 0.75 5.70 -12.70
N ASN A 48 -0.23 4.99 -13.19
CA ASN A 48 -0.25 4.46 -14.55
C ASN A 48 -0.16 5.58 -15.59
N GLU A 49 -0.86 6.70 -15.37
CA GLU A 49 -0.84 7.86 -16.26
C GLU A 49 0.54 8.50 -16.39
N CYS A 50 1.43 8.32 -15.41
CA CYS A 50 2.80 8.81 -15.50
C CYS A 50 3.54 8.26 -16.71
N PHE A 51 3.10 7.13 -17.24
CA PHE A 51 3.71 6.46 -18.38
C PHE A 51 2.87 6.53 -19.65
N LEU A 52 1.75 7.26 -19.61
CA LEU A 52 0.83 7.35 -20.76
C LEU A 52 1.56 7.93 -21.97
N TRP A 53 1.52 7.20 -23.07
CA TRP A 53 2.19 7.55 -24.35
C TRP A 53 3.72 7.63 -24.22
N LYS A 54 4.29 6.95 -23.21
CA LYS A 54 5.73 6.99 -22.92
C LYS A 54 6.27 5.57 -22.75
N THR A 55 7.56 5.41 -22.90
CA THR A 55 8.26 4.22 -22.49
C THR A 55 8.50 4.26 -20.97
N ALA A 56 8.86 3.12 -20.37
CA ALA A 56 9.04 3.05 -18.93
C ALA A 56 10.09 4.05 -18.39
N ASP A 57 11.14 4.32 -19.16
CA ASP A 57 12.21 5.23 -18.76
C ASP A 57 11.86 6.71 -18.93
N GLN A 58 10.76 7.03 -19.59
CA GLN A 58 10.34 8.42 -19.85
C GLN A 58 9.42 9.00 -18.77
N GLY A 59 9.00 8.21 -17.80
CA GLY A 59 8.16 8.70 -16.71
C GLY A 59 8.91 9.71 -15.84
N SER A 60 8.21 10.76 -15.40
CA SER A 60 8.77 11.74 -14.46
C SER A 60 8.94 11.10 -13.09
N VAL A 61 10.16 11.02 -12.60
CA VAL A 61 10.46 10.43 -11.28
C VAL A 61 9.72 11.17 -10.17
N GLU A 62 9.64 12.49 -10.25
CA GLU A 62 8.93 13.30 -9.25
C GLU A 62 7.45 12.95 -9.19
N LYS A 63 6.78 12.86 -10.35
CA LYS A 63 5.37 12.47 -10.39
C LYS A 63 5.14 11.04 -9.93
N ILE A 64 6.03 10.13 -10.32
CA ILE A 64 5.97 8.73 -9.90
C ILE A 64 6.04 8.65 -8.37
N GLN A 65 6.96 9.40 -7.75
CA GLN A 65 7.08 9.44 -6.30
C GLN A 65 5.80 9.94 -5.63
N ASP A 66 5.22 11.03 -6.16
CA ASP A 66 3.99 11.60 -5.61
C ASP A 66 2.84 10.60 -5.68
N GLU A 67 2.65 9.96 -6.83
CA GLU A 67 1.54 9.02 -7.00
C GLU A 67 1.75 7.75 -6.17
N LEU A 68 2.97 7.26 -6.08
CA LEU A 68 3.27 6.12 -5.20
C LEU A 68 3.01 6.47 -3.74
N ALA A 69 3.39 7.68 -3.32
CA ALA A 69 3.13 8.14 -1.96
C ALA A 69 1.63 8.17 -1.66
N ASP A 70 0.81 8.67 -2.59
CA ASP A 70 -0.64 8.72 -2.41
C ASP A 70 -1.25 7.31 -2.32
N ILE A 71 -0.77 6.37 -3.11
CA ILE A 71 -1.18 4.95 -3.01
C ILE A 71 -0.91 4.42 -1.61
N LEU A 72 0.28 4.68 -1.08
CA LEU A 72 0.66 4.21 0.25
C LEU A 72 -0.14 4.89 1.34
N ILE A 73 -0.39 6.19 1.22
CA ILE A 73 -1.21 6.94 2.18
C ILE A 73 -2.62 6.35 2.24
N TYR A 74 -3.28 6.17 1.09
CA TYR A 74 -4.62 5.58 1.07
C TYR A 74 -4.63 4.13 1.55
N SER A 75 -3.57 3.37 1.27
CA SER A 75 -3.44 2.01 1.79
C SER A 75 -3.39 2.00 3.32
N ILE A 76 -2.67 2.94 3.91
CA ILE A 76 -2.57 3.06 5.36
C ILE A 76 -3.89 3.52 5.97
N ILE A 77 -4.57 4.48 5.35
CA ILE A 77 -5.90 4.92 5.79
C ILE A 77 -6.89 3.75 5.75
N PHE A 78 -6.84 2.96 4.69
CA PHE A 78 -7.71 1.79 4.55
C PHE A 78 -7.44 0.77 5.65
N ALA A 79 -6.17 0.46 5.90
CA ALA A 79 -5.78 -0.47 6.95
C ALA A 79 -6.23 0.02 8.33
N ASP A 80 -6.10 1.31 8.59
CA ASP A 80 -6.53 1.92 9.85
C ASP A 80 -8.05 1.79 10.05
N LYS A 81 -8.81 1.90 8.98
CA LYS A 81 -10.27 1.75 9.02
C LYS A 81 -10.69 0.40 9.62
N TYR A 82 -9.92 -0.65 9.33
CA TYR A 82 -10.18 -2.00 9.85
C TYR A 82 -9.34 -2.33 11.08
N ASP A 83 -8.57 -1.38 11.57
CA ASP A 83 -7.64 -1.60 12.69
C ASP A 83 -6.65 -2.74 12.38
N PHE A 84 -6.20 -2.84 11.13
CA PHE A 84 -5.22 -3.83 10.72
C PHE A 84 -3.82 -3.42 11.19
N ASP A 85 -3.04 -4.39 11.61
CA ASP A 85 -1.61 -4.20 11.84
C ASP A 85 -0.89 -4.36 10.50
N LEU A 86 -0.37 -3.27 9.96
CA LEU A 86 0.27 -3.26 8.64
C LEU A 86 1.43 -4.21 8.53
N LYS A 87 2.31 -4.23 9.53
CA LYS A 87 3.47 -5.12 9.53
C LYS A 87 3.03 -6.58 9.46
N GLU A 88 2.08 -6.95 10.31
CA GLU A 88 1.59 -8.33 10.36
C GLU A 88 0.93 -8.76 9.06
N LEU A 89 0.06 -7.91 8.50
CA LEU A 89 -0.63 -8.29 7.28
C LEU A 89 0.31 -8.45 6.08
N ILE A 90 1.33 -7.59 5.99
CA ILE A 90 2.33 -7.68 4.93
C ILE A 90 3.15 -8.96 5.07
N LEU A 91 3.68 -9.21 6.27
CA LEU A 91 4.52 -10.39 6.52
C LEU A 91 3.75 -11.69 6.33
N LYS A 92 2.49 -11.71 6.77
CA LYS A 92 1.62 -12.87 6.58
C LYS A 92 1.37 -13.17 5.10
N LYS A 93 1.16 -12.12 4.32
CA LYS A 93 0.95 -12.29 2.88
C LYS A 93 2.24 -12.70 2.17
N LEU A 94 3.39 -12.18 2.59
CA LEU A 94 4.67 -12.64 2.07
C LEU A 94 4.88 -14.14 2.30
N ASP A 95 4.53 -14.66 3.48
CA ASP A 95 4.62 -16.08 3.77
C ASP A 95 3.75 -16.91 2.83
N LYS A 96 2.53 -16.47 2.59
CA LYS A 96 1.63 -17.13 1.64
C LYS A 96 2.23 -17.13 0.23
N ASN A 97 2.82 -16.01 -0.17
CA ASN A 97 3.41 -15.87 -1.50
C ASN A 97 4.66 -16.75 -1.65
N LYS A 98 5.47 -16.88 -0.59
CA LYS A 98 6.62 -17.80 -0.61
C LYS A 98 6.20 -19.24 -0.87
N LYS A 99 5.06 -19.66 -0.35
CA LYS A 99 4.54 -21.00 -0.57
C LYS A 99 4.00 -21.18 -2.00
N LYS A 100 3.37 -20.13 -2.57
CA LYS A 100 2.87 -20.15 -3.94
C LYS A 100 4.00 -20.08 -4.97
N TYR A 101 5.08 -19.39 -4.64
CA TYR A 101 6.21 -19.13 -5.51
C TYR A 101 7.51 -19.65 -4.89
N PRO A 102 7.66 -20.98 -4.75
CA PRO A 102 8.91 -21.52 -4.20
C PRO A 102 10.07 -21.18 -5.12
N VAL A 103 11.25 -20.95 -4.54
CA VAL A 103 12.44 -20.46 -5.26
C VAL A 103 12.79 -21.34 -6.46
N ASP A 104 12.73 -22.64 -6.27
CA ASP A 104 13.09 -23.61 -7.32
C ASP A 104 12.21 -23.50 -8.58
N LYS A 105 10.97 -23.04 -8.42
CA LYS A 105 10.03 -22.89 -9.55
C LYS A 105 9.90 -21.47 -10.04
N ALA A 106 10.05 -20.50 -9.14
CA ALA A 106 9.76 -19.11 -9.44
C ALA A 106 10.99 -18.31 -9.89
N LYS A 107 12.20 -18.74 -9.50
CA LYS A 107 13.41 -17.99 -9.81
C LYS A 107 13.62 -17.84 -11.31
N GLY A 108 13.72 -16.58 -11.76
CA GLY A 108 13.93 -16.29 -13.18
C GLY A 108 12.69 -16.44 -14.05
N SER A 109 11.51 -16.59 -13.45
CA SER A 109 10.26 -16.78 -14.19
C SER A 109 9.20 -15.78 -13.70
N ALA A 110 8.45 -15.21 -14.65
CA ALA A 110 7.32 -14.34 -14.34
C ALA A 110 5.98 -15.09 -14.36
N LYS A 111 6.00 -16.41 -14.45
CA LYS A 111 4.78 -17.21 -14.50
C LYS A 111 4.00 -17.11 -13.20
N LYS A 112 2.68 -17.17 -13.29
CA LYS A 112 1.82 -17.31 -12.12
C LYS A 112 1.99 -18.69 -11.50
N TYR A 113 1.77 -18.81 -10.18
CA TYR A 113 1.90 -20.08 -9.47
C TYR A 113 1.01 -21.19 -10.06
N THR A 114 -0.11 -20.82 -10.68
CA THR A 114 -1.01 -21.75 -11.34
C THR A 114 -0.43 -22.33 -12.63
N GLU A 115 0.67 -21.77 -13.12
CA GLU A 115 1.32 -22.21 -14.35
C GLU A 115 2.57 -23.08 -14.09
N PHE A 116 2.87 -23.33 -12.83
CA PHE A 116 4.02 -24.13 -12.43
C PHE A 116 3.77 -25.63 -12.68
#